data_64c7502a7747e5810d8041683c16660a
#
_entry.id   64c7502a7747e5810d8041683c16660a
#
_cell.length_a   1.000
_cell.length_b   1.000
_cell.length_c   1.000
_cell.angle_alpha   90.00
_cell.angle_beta   90.00
_cell.angle_gamma   90.00
#
_symmetry.space_group_name_H-M   'P 1'
#
loop_
_entity.id
_entity.type
_entity.pdbx_description
1 polymer ?
#
loop_
_entity_poly.entity_id
_entity_poly.type
_entity_poly.pdbx_seq_one_letter_code
_entity_poly.pdbx_strand_id
1 'polypeptide(L)'
;MKIVAAQMQSAPGDIDGNIERHVHFIERAASCGGAAVFFPEMSLTGYEPRLAEQLAMTADDARLKVFQSLSERHQILVAVGGPYRGKDGPEIGMFVFRSGQALAVYTKQMLHADELPYFKAGTTPLSVTLGEEILVPAICFESLKMESALRAKDVGATVYVASVAKNMIGMERAHRHYATVARELGMIVLACNGVGNADGFEMTGGSAAWDNSGALRCSAGTGDEALVVYDLAEQSGSTVAVPVMSMAGAQANAGET
;
A
#
# COMPACT_ATOMS: atom_id res chain seq x y z
N MET A 1 -0.35 -6.63 -18.67
CA MET A 1 0.49 -6.46 -17.46
C MET A 1 -0.43 -6.19 -16.28
N LYS A 2 -0.20 -6.87 -15.14
CA LYS A 2 -1.10 -6.78 -13.98
C LYS A 2 -0.48 -5.99 -12.85
N ILE A 3 -1.28 -5.11 -12.22
CA ILE A 3 -0.94 -4.43 -10.97
C ILE A 3 -1.88 -4.92 -9.86
N VAL A 4 -1.37 -4.98 -8.63
CA VAL A 4 -2.06 -5.64 -7.53
C VAL A 4 -2.14 -4.70 -6.32
N ALA A 5 -3.34 -4.56 -5.74
CA ALA A 5 -3.54 -3.95 -4.42
C ALA A 5 -3.74 -5.06 -3.38
N ALA A 6 -2.93 -5.06 -2.35
CA ALA A 6 -3.10 -5.92 -1.20
C ALA A 6 -4.10 -5.31 -0.21
N GLN A 7 -5.10 -6.08 0.19
CA GLN A 7 -5.98 -5.79 1.32
C GLN A 7 -5.55 -6.70 2.46
N MET A 8 -4.81 -6.16 3.40
CA MET A 8 -4.10 -6.94 4.42
C MET A 8 -4.40 -6.40 5.82
N GLN A 9 -4.49 -7.27 6.79
CA GLN A 9 -4.48 -6.94 8.20
C GLN A 9 -3.03 -6.84 8.70
N SER A 10 -2.70 -5.78 9.41
CA SER A 10 -1.42 -5.61 10.08
C SER A 10 -1.58 -5.70 11.60
N ALA A 11 -0.67 -6.40 12.26
CA ALA A 11 -0.60 -6.41 13.72
C ALA A 11 0.08 -5.13 14.22
N PRO A 12 -0.53 -4.38 15.17
CA PRO A 12 0.03 -3.15 15.69
C PRO A 12 1.44 -3.33 16.26
N GLY A 13 2.44 -2.61 15.71
CA GLY A 13 3.82 -2.59 16.17
C GLY A 13 4.65 -3.85 15.89
N ASP A 14 4.06 -4.91 15.38
CA ASP A 14 4.74 -6.18 15.09
C ASP A 14 5.33 -6.19 13.67
N ILE A 15 6.49 -5.54 13.50
CA ILE A 15 7.14 -5.44 12.18
C ILE A 15 7.47 -6.83 11.61
N ASP A 16 8.04 -7.73 12.42
CA ASP A 16 8.52 -9.02 11.93
C ASP A 16 7.34 -9.91 11.50
N GLY A 17 6.28 -10.00 12.29
CA GLY A 17 5.06 -10.72 11.91
C GLY A 17 4.37 -10.10 10.69
N ASN A 18 4.37 -8.78 10.58
CA ASN A 18 3.82 -8.10 9.39
C ASN A 18 4.68 -8.36 8.15
N ILE A 19 6.01 -8.43 8.27
CA ILE A 19 6.89 -8.82 7.14
C ILE A 19 6.54 -10.24 6.65
N GLU A 20 6.37 -11.22 7.54
CA GLU A 20 5.97 -12.57 7.15
C GLU A 20 4.65 -12.57 6.37
N ARG A 21 3.68 -11.78 6.79
CA ARG A 21 2.41 -11.61 6.08
C ARG A 21 2.62 -10.97 4.70
N HIS A 22 3.43 -9.92 4.61
CA HIS A 22 3.77 -9.30 3.32
C HIS A 22 4.41 -10.30 2.36
N VAL A 23 5.33 -11.15 2.83
CA VAL A 23 5.96 -12.22 2.02
C VAL A 23 4.89 -13.10 1.39
N HIS A 24 3.92 -13.57 2.18
CA HIS A 24 2.82 -14.40 1.68
C HIS A 24 1.98 -13.68 0.61
N PHE A 25 1.63 -12.42 0.84
CA PHE A 25 0.89 -11.61 -0.13
C PHE A 25 1.68 -11.37 -1.42
N ILE A 26 2.98 -11.09 -1.32
CA ILE A 26 3.85 -10.87 -2.49
C ILE A 26 3.96 -12.14 -3.33
N GLU A 27 4.19 -13.30 -2.71
CA GLU A 27 4.24 -14.60 -3.41
C GLU A 27 2.90 -14.90 -4.09
N ARG A 28 1.79 -14.60 -3.43
CA ARG A 28 0.46 -14.76 -4.02
C ARG A 28 0.23 -13.81 -5.18
N ALA A 29 0.62 -12.53 -5.06
CA ALA A 29 0.54 -11.55 -6.15
C ALA A 29 1.38 -11.99 -7.37
N ALA A 30 2.60 -12.47 -7.14
CA ALA A 30 3.46 -13.01 -8.18
C ALA A 30 2.82 -14.22 -8.87
N SER A 31 2.20 -15.15 -8.11
CA SER A 31 1.50 -16.32 -8.67
C SER A 31 0.30 -15.95 -9.54
N CYS A 32 -0.31 -14.77 -9.32
CA CYS A 32 -1.37 -14.21 -10.16
C CYS A 32 -0.83 -13.48 -11.41
N GLY A 33 0.48 -13.45 -11.62
CA GLY A 33 1.14 -12.74 -12.71
C GLY A 33 1.22 -11.22 -12.48
N GLY A 34 1.22 -10.79 -11.23
CA GLY A 34 1.42 -9.38 -10.85
C GLY A 34 2.81 -8.88 -11.22
N ALA A 35 2.89 -7.75 -11.91
CA ALA A 35 4.14 -7.04 -12.18
C ALA A 35 4.44 -5.99 -11.09
N ALA A 36 3.42 -5.59 -10.32
CA ALA A 36 3.55 -4.71 -9.16
C ALA A 36 2.55 -5.10 -8.09
N VAL A 37 2.93 -4.98 -6.82
CA VAL A 37 2.04 -5.12 -5.66
C VAL A 37 2.23 -3.94 -4.71
N PHE A 38 1.11 -3.33 -4.33
CA PHE A 38 1.04 -2.19 -3.42
C PHE A 38 0.29 -2.59 -2.15
N PHE A 39 0.78 -2.12 -1.03
CA PHE A 39 0.23 -2.39 0.29
C PHE A 39 -0.40 -1.14 0.93
N PRO A 40 -1.24 -1.31 1.96
CA PRO A 40 -1.87 -0.20 2.67
C PRO A 40 -0.86 0.73 3.35
N GLU A 41 -1.31 1.95 3.64
CA GLU A 41 -0.59 2.91 4.47
C GLU A 41 -0.17 2.26 5.80
N MET A 42 1.11 2.40 6.17
CA MET A 42 1.70 1.88 7.40
C MET A 42 1.58 0.35 7.57
N SER A 43 1.47 -0.42 6.49
CA SER A 43 1.23 -1.87 6.54
C SER A 43 2.31 -2.68 7.26
N LEU A 44 3.54 -2.17 7.37
CA LEU A 44 4.63 -2.82 8.12
C LEU A 44 4.46 -2.73 9.64
N THR A 45 3.75 -1.72 10.14
CA THR A 45 3.64 -1.43 11.57
C THR A 45 2.21 -1.43 12.09
N GLY A 46 1.22 -1.53 11.19
CA GLY A 46 -0.12 -1.06 11.47
C GLY A 46 -0.15 0.48 11.50
N TYR A 47 -1.36 1.06 11.34
CA TYR A 47 -1.54 2.51 11.44
C TYR A 47 -1.57 2.90 12.92
N GLU A 48 -0.37 3.10 13.48
CA GLU A 48 -0.13 3.41 14.89
C GLU A 48 0.76 4.66 15.03
N PRO A 49 0.20 5.88 14.84
CA PRO A 49 0.99 7.12 14.85
C PRO A 49 1.83 7.33 16.10
N ARG A 50 1.33 6.89 17.26
CA ARG A 50 2.03 7.03 18.56
C ARG A 50 3.32 6.22 18.64
N LEU A 51 3.44 5.16 17.81
CA LEU A 51 4.63 4.31 17.76
C LEU A 51 5.61 4.75 16.65
N ALA A 52 5.29 5.79 15.90
CA ALA A 52 6.06 6.21 14.72
C ALA A 52 7.53 6.44 15.02
N GLU A 53 7.87 7.16 16.10
CA GLU A 53 9.27 7.44 16.47
C GLU A 53 10.05 6.16 16.79
N GLN A 54 9.42 5.24 17.50
CA GLN A 54 10.04 3.97 17.90
C GLN A 54 10.24 3.03 16.71
N LEU A 55 9.28 3.00 15.78
CA LEU A 55 9.21 2.02 14.69
C LEU A 55 9.77 2.55 13.37
N ALA A 56 10.18 3.83 13.31
CA ALA A 56 10.68 4.43 12.08
C ALA A 56 11.94 3.74 11.57
N MET A 57 11.93 3.34 10.30
CA MET A 57 12.97 2.60 9.60
C MET A 57 13.75 3.52 8.67
N THR A 58 15.05 3.29 8.54
CA THR A 58 15.88 3.88 7.50
C THR A 58 15.82 3.06 6.21
N ALA A 59 16.30 3.60 5.11
CA ALA A 59 16.34 2.87 3.83
C ALA A 59 17.29 1.66 3.84
N ASP A 60 18.24 1.62 4.75
CA ASP A 60 19.21 0.52 4.94
C ASP A 60 18.83 -0.45 6.08
N ASP A 61 17.63 -0.33 6.64
CA ASP A 61 17.13 -1.26 7.65
C ASP A 61 17.21 -2.71 7.14
N ALA A 62 17.90 -3.57 7.91
CA ALA A 62 18.16 -4.94 7.50
C ALA A 62 16.88 -5.77 7.27
N ARG A 63 15.79 -5.45 7.98
CA ARG A 63 14.49 -6.11 7.86
C ARG A 63 13.87 -5.91 6.48
N LEU A 64 14.18 -4.80 5.80
CA LEU A 64 13.65 -4.49 4.47
C LEU A 64 14.28 -5.30 3.34
N LYS A 65 15.43 -5.97 3.56
CA LYS A 65 16.15 -6.74 2.53
C LYS A 65 15.34 -7.87 1.93
N VAL A 66 14.41 -8.45 2.68
CA VAL A 66 13.52 -9.51 2.19
C VAL A 66 12.67 -9.04 1.02
N PHE A 67 12.20 -7.80 1.02
CA PHE A 67 11.40 -7.25 -0.06
C PHE A 67 12.21 -7.04 -1.35
N GLN A 68 13.47 -6.61 -1.21
CA GLN A 68 14.39 -6.54 -2.35
C GLN A 68 14.62 -7.92 -2.96
N SER A 69 14.87 -8.93 -2.12
CA SER A 69 15.05 -10.32 -2.57
C SER A 69 13.81 -10.89 -3.25
N LEU A 70 12.61 -10.59 -2.75
CA LEU A 70 11.34 -11.01 -3.36
C LEU A 70 11.10 -10.30 -4.69
N SER A 71 11.38 -9.00 -4.76
CA SER A 71 11.30 -8.22 -5.99
C SER A 71 12.22 -8.79 -7.08
N GLU A 72 13.44 -9.16 -6.73
CA GLU A 72 14.39 -9.78 -7.64
C GLU A 72 13.97 -11.20 -8.07
N ARG A 73 13.56 -12.03 -7.12
CA ARG A 73 13.13 -13.41 -7.38
C ARG A 73 11.95 -13.49 -8.32
N HIS A 74 10.96 -12.65 -8.10
CA HIS A 74 9.69 -12.70 -8.83
C HIS A 74 9.60 -11.67 -9.96
N GLN A 75 10.61 -10.82 -10.13
CA GLN A 75 10.63 -9.70 -11.10
C GLN A 75 9.38 -8.81 -10.92
N ILE A 76 9.00 -8.54 -9.67
CA ILE A 76 7.81 -7.78 -9.28
C ILE A 76 8.22 -6.50 -8.54
N LEU A 77 7.59 -5.37 -8.86
CA LEU A 77 7.69 -4.19 -8.02
C LEU A 77 6.92 -4.43 -6.72
N VAL A 78 7.54 -4.17 -5.58
CA VAL A 78 6.93 -4.29 -4.25
C VAL A 78 6.93 -2.93 -3.56
N ALA A 79 5.74 -2.45 -3.13
CA ALA A 79 5.60 -1.17 -2.45
C ALA A 79 4.89 -1.35 -1.11
N VAL A 80 5.61 -1.23 0.01
CA VAL A 80 5.12 -1.46 1.37
C VAL A 80 5.10 -0.17 2.18
N GLY A 81 4.07 0.02 3.01
CA GLY A 81 3.88 1.21 3.85
C GLY A 81 4.52 1.07 5.23
N GLY A 82 5.17 2.11 5.73
CA GLY A 82 5.72 2.12 7.09
C GLY A 82 6.30 3.49 7.48
N PRO A 83 6.58 3.72 8.77
CA PRO A 83 7.21 4.96 9.19
C PRO A 83 8.67 5.01 8.70
N TYR A 84 9.00 6.04 7.94
CA TYR A 84 10.35 6.32 7.47
C TYR A 84 11.04 7.30 8.42
N ARG A 85 12.31 7.03 8.73
CA ARG A 85 13.12 7.94 9.55
C ARG A 85 13.69 9.06 8.69
N GLY A 86 12.91 10.12 8.56
CA GLY A 86 13.33 11.35 7.88
C GLY A 86 14.34 12.14 8.71
N LYS A 87 14.86 13.21 8.12
CA LYS A 87 15.88 14.07 8.75
C LYS A 87 15.35 14.79 10.00
N ASP A 88 14.10 15.25 9.95
CA ASP A 88 13.50 16.10 10.98
C ASP A 88 12.45 15.35 11.85
N GLY A 89 12.41 14.04 11.74
CA GLY A 89 11.50 13.15 12.46
C GLY A 89 10.86 12.11 11.55
N PRO A 90 9.95 11.27 12.08
CA PRO A 90 9.25 10.27 11.30
C PRO A 90 8.42 10.87 10.18
N GLU A 91 8.37 10.20 9.04
CA GLU A 91 7.53 10.50 7.89
C GLU A 91 6.69 9.26 7.55
N ILE A 92 5.47 9.41 7.06
CA ILE A 92 4.67 8.29 6.57
C ILE A 92 5.23 7.90 5.21
N GLY A 93 5.87 6.73 5.15
CA GLY A 93 6.64 6.29 3.99
C GLY A 93 5.99 5.15 3.21
N MET A 94 6.35 5.07 1.93
CA MET A 94 6.17 3.92 1.06
C MET A 94 7.54 3.52 0.53
N PHE A 95 8.00 2.32 0.88
CA PHE A 95 9.26 1.74 0.43
C PHE A 95 9.00 0.97 -0.86
N VAL A 96 9.68 1.35 -1.94
CA VAL A 96 9.45 0.80 -3.30
C VAL A 96 10.68 0.04 -3.76
N PHE A 97 10.55 -1.27 -3.84
CA PHE A 97 11.60 -2.22 -4.26
C PHE A 97 11.38 -2.61 -5.71
N ARG A 98 12.46 -2.60 -6.49
CA ARG A 98 12.47 -2.98 -7.89
C ARG A 98 13.71 -3.81 -8.19
N SER A 99 13.55 -4.86 -8.99
CA SER A 99 14.67 -5.69 -9.41
C SER A 99 15.79 -4.86 -10.05
N GLY A 100 17.00 -5.06 -9.58
CA GLY A 100 18.21 -4.39 -10.10
C GLY A 100 18.28 -2.89 -9.84
N GLN A 101 17.42 -2.32 -8.98
CA GLN A 101 17.42 -0.88 -8.66
C GLN A 101 17.56 -0.64 -7.16
N ALA A 102 18.10 0.50 -6.80
CA ALA A 102 18.14 0.94 -5.41
C ALA A 102 16.71 1.17 -4.88
N LEU A 103 16.52 0.93 -3.58
CA LEU A 103 15.29 1.26 -2.88
C LEU A 103 14.94 2.74 -3.09
N ALA A 104 13.71 2.99 -3.54
CA ALA A 104 13.13 4.32 -3.55
C ALA A 104 12.15 4.46 -2.38
N VAL A 105 12.13 5.63 -1.75
CA VAL A 105 11.18 5.93 -0.68
C VAL A 105 10.36 7.14 -1.08
N TYR A 106 9.04 6.96 -1.12
CA TYR A 106 8.09 8.06 -1.18
C TYR A 106 7.59 8.38 0.21
N THR A 107 7.46 9.65 0.57
CA THR A 107 6.88 10.05 1.85
C THR A 107 5.73 11.02 1.64
N LYS A 108 4.68 10.84 2.44
CA LYS A 108 3.43 11.58 2.38
C LYS A 108 3.66 13.09 2.48
N GLN A 109 3.19 13.84 1.49
CA GLN A 109 3.45 15.28 1.37
C GLN A 109 2.36 16.14 2.03
N MET A 110 1.13 15.61 2.13
CA MET A 110 0.02 16.31 2.78
C MET A 110 -0.49 15.47 3.95
N LEU A 111 -0.15 15.89 5.17
CA LEU A 111 -0.58 15.21 6.39
C LEU A 111 -2.01 15.60 6.77
N HIS A 112 -2.75 14.65 7.34
CA HIS A 112 -3.99 14.93 8.05
C HIS A 112 -3.67 15.60 9.41
N ALA A 113 -4.64 16.35 9.97
CA ALA A 113 -4.40 17.13 11.18
C ALA A 113 -3.98 16.30 12.41
N ASP A 114 -4.47 15.07 12.53
CA ASP A 114 -4.13 14.14 13.61
C ASP A 114 -2.75 13.51 13.45
N GLU A 115 -2.15 13.56 12.26
CA GLU A 115 -0.80 13.06 11.98
C GLU A 115 0.30 14.07 12.35
N LEU A 116 -0.03 15.38 12.35
CA LEU A 116 0.93 16.46 12.58
C LEU A 116 1.74 16.34 13.90
N PRO A 117 1.18 15.81 15.01
CA PRO A 117 1.97 15.62 16.24
C PRO A 117 3.06 14.55 16.13
N TYR A 118 2.94 13.62 15.19
CA TYR A 118 3.76 12.40 15.11
C TYR A 118 4.66 12.36 13.88
N PHE A 119 4.28 13.04 12.79
CA PHE A 119 4.95 12.92 11.50
C PHE A 119 5.36 14.28 10.93
N LYS A 120 6.38 14.25 10.08
CA LYS A 120 6.78 15.35 9.20
C LYS A 120 6.32 15.06 7.78
N ALA A 121 5.95 16.12 7.08
CA ALA A 121 5.56 16.01 5.68
C ALA A 121 6.81 15.81 4.81
N GLY A 122 6.69 14.86 3.87
CA GLY A 122 7.68 14.67 2.83
C GLY A 122 7.65 15.79 1.79
N THR A 123 8.72 15.89 1.01
CA THR A 123 8.87 16.94 0.00
C THR A 123 9.20 16.42 -1.39
N THR A 124 9.60 15.16 -1.50
CA THR A 124 10.10 14.58 -2.75
C THR A 124 9.01 13.78 -3.45
N PRO A 125 8.58 14.17 -4.66
CA PRO A 125 7.66 13.37 -5.45
C PRO A 125 8.33 12.09 -5.93
N LEU A 126 7.54 11.05 -6.18
CA LEU A 126 8.00 9.79 -6.77
C LEU A 126 7.12 9.45 -7.96
N SER A 127 7.73 9.12 -9.08
CA SER A 127 7.11 8.41 -10.20
C SER A 127 7.90 7.15 -10.50
N VAL A 128 7.21 6.07 -10.82
CA VAL A 128 7.83 4.78 -11.11
C VAL A 128 7.39 4.31 -12.49
N THR A 129 8.35 4.13 -13.40
CA THR A 129 8.07 3.55 -14.70
C THR A 129 8.04 2.02 -14.59
N LEU A 130 6.99 1.41 -15.11
CA LEU A 130 6.78 -0.03 -15.19
C LEU A 130 6.28 -0.40 -16.60
N GLY A 131 7.17 -0.86 -17.47
CA GLY A 131 6.86 -0.99 -18.89
C GLY A 131 6.57 0.37 -19.53
N GLU A 132 5.39 0.51 -20.13
CA GLU A 132 4.92 1.79 -20.71
C GLU A 132 4.15 2.66 -19.70
N GLU A 133 3.89 2.13 -18.51
CA GLU A 133 3.07 2.81 -17.50
C GLU A 133 3.92 3.65 -16.55
N ILE A 134 3.39 4.79 -16.16
CA ILE A 134 3.95 5.66 -15.13
C ILE A 134 3.01 5.63 -13.92
N LEU A 135 3.50 5.04 -12.83
CA LEU A 135 2.78 4.87 -11.58
C LEU A 135 3.20 5.99 -10.61
N VAL A 136 2.23 6.70 -10.08
CA VAL A 136 2.48 7.76 -9.07
C VAL A 136 1.71 7.42 -7.80
N PRO A 137 2.41 7.23 -6.66
CA PRO A 137 1.78 6.96 -5.38
C PRO A 137 1.24 8.24 -4.71
N ALA A 138 0.19 8.04 -3.92
CA ALA A 138 -0.32 9.02 -2.97
C ALA A 138 -0.80 8.31 -1.71
N ILE A 139 -0.50 8.86 -0.53
CA ILE A 139 -0.80 8.20 0.74
C ILE A 139 -2.00 8.88 1.40
N CYS A 140 -3.09 8.13 1.55
CA CYS A 140 -4.29 8.39 2.34
C CYS A 140 -4.91 9.78 2.13
N PHE A 141 -4.68 10.74 3.04
CA PHE A 141 -5.31 12.06 2.98
C PHE A 141 -4.98 12.81 1.69
N GLU A 142 -3.72 12.79 1.25
CA GLU A 142 -3.32 13.46 0.01
C GLU A 142 -3.95 12.83 -1.23
N SER A 143 -4.22 11.50 -1.20
CA SER A 143 -4.83 10.81 -2.34
C SER A 143 -6.26 11.27 -2.63
N LEU A 144 -6.92 11.93 -1.65
CA LEU A 144 -8.24 12.54 -1.77
C LEU A 144 -8.19 14.02 -2.20
N LYS A 145 -7.02 14.53 -2.53
CA LYS A 145 -6.87 15.90 -3.04
C LYS A 145 -6.71 15.87 -4.55
N MET A 146 -7.63 16.52 -5.26
CA MET A 146 -7.53 16.65 -6.72
C MET A 146 -6.20 17.26 -7.15
N GLU A 147 -5.65 18.17 -6.36
CA GLU A 147 -4.33 18.76 -6.57
C GLU A 147 -3.21 17.71 -6.62
N SER A 148 -3.25 16.67 -5.76
CA SER A 148 -2.29 15.55 -5.81
C SER A 148 -2.43 14.75 -7.11
N ALA A 149 -3.66 14.48 -7.52
CA ALA A 149 -3.91 13.75 -8.76
C ALA A 149 -3.52 14.57 -10.01
N LEU A 150 -3.72 15.89 -9.98
CA LEU A 150 -3.27 16.79 -11.05
C LEU A 150 -1.74 16.79 -11.15
N ARG A 151 -1.02 16.91 -10.03
CA ARG A 151 0.45 16.81 -10.01
C ARG A 151 0.95 15.47 -10.56
N ALA A 152 0.24 14.37 -10.26
CA ALA A 152 0.55 13.07 -10.85
C ALA A 152 0.34 13.09 -12.37
N LYS A 153 -0.75 13.68 -12.85
CA LYS A 153 -1.03 13.83 -14.28
C LYS A 153 0.02 14.68 -15.00
N ASP A 154 0.47 15.76 -14.38
CA ASP A 154 1.47 16.67 -14.94
C ASP A 154 2.83 15.98 -15.19
N VAL A 155 3.19 14.96 -14.40
CA VAL A 155 4.38 14.14 -14.64
C VAL A 155 4.11 12.94 -15.55
N GLY A 156 2.93 12.87 -16.19
CA GLY A 156 2.57 11.85 -17.16
C GLY A 156 2.04 10.56 -16.55
N ALA A 157 1.54 10.57 -15.31
CA ALA A 157 0.99 9.36 -14.69
C ALA A 157 -0.12 8.74 -15.54
N THR A 158 -0.02 7.44 -15.74
CA THR A 158 -1.07 6.59 -16.32
C THR A 158 -1.83 5.83 -15.25
N VAL A 159 -1.18 5.60 -14.10
CA VAL A 159 -1.75 4.94 -12.93
C VAL A 159 -1.52 5.78 -11.68
N TYR A 160 -2.61 6.10 -10.99
CA TYR A 160 -2.59 6.75 -9.68
C TYR A 160 -2.82 5.71 -8.59
N VAL A 161 -1.84 5.52 -7.69
CA VAL A 161 -1.88 4.48 -6.65
C VAL A 161 -2.15 5.12 -5.30
N ALA A 162 -3.31 4.82 -4.73
CA ALA A 162 -3.72 5.29 -3.42
C ALA A 162 -3.50 4.21 -2.34
N SER A 163 -2.52 4.41 -1.46
CA SER A 163 -2.23 3.56 -0.30
C SER A 163 -2.86 4.20 0.93
N VAL A 164 -3.84 3.54 1.55
CA VAL A 164 -4.68 4.19 2.56
C VAL A 164 -4.91 3.33 3.81
N ALA A 165 -5.35 4.00 4.91
CA ALA A 165 -5.88 3.39 6.13
C ALA A 165 -7.22 4.07 6.44
N LYS A 166 -8.35 3.43 6.09
CA LYS A 166 -9.67 4.06 6.16
C LYS A 166 -10.75 3.12 6.70
N ASN A 167 -11.63 3.72 7.48
CA ASN A 167 -12.90 3.09 7.86
C ASN A 167 -13.93 3.14 6.71
N MET A 168 -15.10 2.56 6.93
CA MET A 168 -16.19 2.47 5.95
C MET A 168 -16.56 3.83 5.35
N ILE A 169 -16.83 4.84 6.18
CA ILE A 169 -17.22 6.18 5.72
C ILE A 169 -16.11 6.82 4.90
N GLY A 170 -14.85 6.64 5.33
CA GLY A 170 -13.68 7.10 4.61
C GLY A 170 -13.53 6.45 3.24
N MET A 171 -13.74 5.12 3.15
CA MET A 171 -13.67 4.39 1.88
C MET A 171 -14.81 4.73 0.93
N GLU A 172 -16.04 4.92 1.40
CA GLU A 172 -17.14 5.38 0.55
C GLU A 172 -16.84 6.74 -0.11
N ARG A 173 -16.25 7.67 0.64
CA ARG A 173 -15.81 8.98 0.09
C ARG A 173 -14.67 8.79 -0.89
N ALA A 174 -13.72 7.92 -0.57
CA ALA A 174 -12.56 7.62 -1.40
C ALA A 174 -12.99 7.02 -2.75
N HIS A 175 -13.91 6.05 -2.75
CA HIS A 175 -14.42 5.43 -3.98
C HIS A 175 -15.04 6.46 -4.93
N ARG A 176 -15.86 7.40 -4.41
CA ARG A 176 -16.43 8.48 -5.24
C ARG A 176 -15.36 9.40 -5.81
N HIS A 177 -14.37 9.75 -4.99
CA HIS A 177 -13.27 10.60 -5.40
C HIS A 177 -12.39 9.92 -6.45
N TYR A 178 -12.02 8.65 -6.23
CA TYR A 178 -11.15 7.91 -7.17
C TYR A 178 -11.81 7.68 -8.52
N ALA A 179 -13.10 7.39 -8.55
CA ALA A 179 -13.87 7.34 -9.80
C ALA A 179 -13.84 8.69 -10.55
N THR A 180 -13.91 9.80 -9.82
CA THR A 180 -13.81 11.15 -10.40
C THR A 180 -12.41 11.43 -10.92
N VAL A 181 -11.35 11.15 -10.14
CA VAL A 181 -9.95 11.30 -10.58
C VAL A 181 -9.69 10.49 -11.85
N ALA A 182 -10.11 9.23 -11.86
CA ALA A 182 -9.92 8.33 -13.01
C ALA A 182 -10.58 8.91 -14.27
N ARG A 183 -11.84 9.32 -14.17
CA ARG A 183 -12.61 9.86 -15.32
C ARG A 183 -12.07 11.20 -15.79
N GLU A 184 -11.83 12.16 -14.88
CA GLU A 184 -11.48 13.52 -15.27
C GLU A 184 -10.05 13.65 -15.77
N LEU A 185 -9.13 12.83 -15.22
CA LEU A 185 -7.72 12.87 -15.59
C LEU A 185 -7.30 11.75 -16.56
N GLY A 186 -8.22 10.82 -16.88
CA GLY A 186 -7.95 9.71 -17.79
C GLY A 186 -6.84 8.79 -17.27
N MET A 187 -6.76 8.60 -15.94
CA MET A 187 -5.80 7.70 -15.28
C MET A 187 -6.52 6.47 -14.71
N ILE A 188 -5.83 5.34 -14.71
CA ILE A 188 -6.25 4.20 -13.89
C ILE A 188 -6.01 4.55 -12.43
N VAL A 189 -6.95 4.19 -11.54
CA VAL A 189 -6.75 4.35 -10.09
C VAL A 189 -6.76 2.99 -9.42
N LEU A 190 -5.72 2.72 -8.63
CA LEU A 190 -5.62 1.53 -7.80
C LEU A 190 -5.60 1.96 -6.33
N ALA A 191 -6.55 1.49 -5.52
CA ALA A 191 -6.62 1.81 -4.09
C ALA A 191 -6.35 0.56 -3.24
N CYS A 192 -5.45 0.69 -2.26
CA CYS A 192 -5.07 -0.33 -1.30
C CYS A 192 -5.50 0.12 0.10
N ASN A 193 -6.44 -0.56 0.72
CA ASN A 193 -6.86 -0.31 2.11
C ASN A 193 -6.62 -1.56 2.98
N GLY A 194 -6.28 -1.35 4.25
CA GLY A 194 -6.17 -2.42 5.21
C GLY A 194 -7.53 -2.92 5.71
N VAL A 195 -7.49 -4.02 6.47
CA VAL A 195 -8.60 -4.53 7.27
C VAL A 195 -8.18 -4.65 8.72
N GLY A 196 -9.15 -4.66 9.65
CA GLY A 196 -8.92 -4.81 11.08
C GLY A 196 -8.57 -3.51 11.80
N ASN A 197 -8.16 -3.64 13.07
CA ASN A 197 -7.96 -2.50 13.95
C ASN A 197 -6.78 -1.62 13.55
N ALA A 198 -6.95 -0.32 13.72
CA ALA A 198 -5.95 0.72 13.61
C ALA A 198 -6.14 1.68 14.80
N ASP A 199 -5.30 2.69 14.98
CA ASP A 199 -5.33 3.64 16.11
C ASP A 199 -6.75 4.22 16.39
N GLY A 200 -7.55 3.46 17.15
CA GLY A 200 -8.90 3.87 17.58
C GLY A 200 -10.01 3.74 16.53
N PHE A 201 -9.76 3.14 15.37
CA PHE A 201 -10.77 2.85 14.37
C PHE A 201 -10.55 1.48 13.69
N GLU A 202 -11.53 1.01 12.92
CA GLU A 202 -11.44 -0.21 12.15
C GLU A 202 -11.30 0.11 10.66
N MET A 203 -10.24 -0.41 10.03
CA MET A 203 -10.08 -0.40 8.59
C MET A 203 -11.00 -1.44 7.97
N THR A 204 -11.78 -1.06 6.97
CA THR A 204 -12.85 -1.92 6.46
C THR A 204 -12.51 -2.68 5.18
N GLY A 205 -11.31 -2.53 4.63
CA GLY A 205 -11.03 -3.04 3.29
C GLY A 205 -11.65 -2.17 2.20
N GLY A 206 -12.25 -2.78 1.19
CA GLY A 206 -12.79 -2.07 0.03
C GLY A 206 -11.72 -1.60 -0.95
N SER A 207 -10.54 -2.25 -0.94
CA SER A 207 -9.52 -2.05 -1.98
C SER A 207 -10.11 -2.27 -3.37
N ALA A 208 -9.74 -1.46 -4.36
CA ALA A 208 -10.43 -1.46 -5.64
C ALA A 208 -9.58 -0.88 -6.78
N ALA A 209 -10.02 -1.12 -8.02
CA ALA A 209 -9.43 -0.53 -9.22
C ALA A 209 -10.51 0.08 -10.12
N TRP A 210 -10.22 1.26 -10.63
CA TRP A 210 -11.02 1.99 -11.63
C TRP A 210 -10.22 2.14 -12.91
N ASP A 211 -10.88 1.95 -14.05
CA ASP A 211 -10.27 2.28 -15.32
C ASP A 211 -10.25 3.80 -15.58
N ASN A 212 -9.61 4.20 -16.66
CA ASN A 212 -9.47 5.60 -17.06
C ASN A 212 -10.78 6.30 -17.47
N SER A 213 -11.90 5.58 -17.53
CA SER A 213 -13.25 6.15 -17.68
C SER A 213 -13.92 6.45 -16.35
N GLY A 214 -13.32 6.01 -15.24
CA GLY A 214 -13.89 6.08 -13.88
C GLY A 214 -14.81 4.91 -13.55
N ALA A 215 -14.89 3.88 -14.40
CA ALA A 215 -15.66 2.69 -14.11
C ALA A 215 -14.93 1.80 -13.11
N LEU A 216 -15.63 1.39 -12.04
CA LEU A 216 -15.13 0.40 -11.08
C LEU A 216 -15.02 -0.96 -11.78
N ARG A 217 -13.81 -1.52 -11.85
CA ARG A 217 -13.53 -2.79 -12.52
C ARG A 217 -13.47 -3.98 -11.58
N CYS A 218 -12.96 -3.77 -10.39
CA CYS A 218 -13.00 -4.77 -9.32
C CYS A 218 -12.86 -4.10 -7.95
N SER A 219 -13.41 -4.75 -6.94
CA SER A 219 -13.29 -4.33 -5.54
C SER A 219 -13.25 -5.56 -4.65
N ALA A 220 -12.32 -5.59 -3.72
CA ALA A 220 -12.38 -6.53 -2.60
C ALA A 220 -13.56 -6.16 -1.69
N GLY A 221 -14.15 -7.15 -1.07
CA GLY A 221 -15.18 -6.95 -0.06
C GLY A 221 -14.64 -6.25 1.19
N THR A 222 -15.49 -6.11 2.16
CA THR A 222 -15.14 -5.57 3.48
C THR A 222 -14.78 -6.71 4.44
N GLY A 223 -13.79 -6.49 5.32
CA GLY A 223 -13.46 -7.37 6.44
C GLY A 223 -12.48 -8.51 6.15
N ASP A 224 -12.39 -8.99 4.92
CA ASP A 224 -11.52 -10.12 4.56
C ASP A 224 -10.23 -9.67 3.88
N GLU A 225 -9.17 -10.48 4.04
CA GLU A 225 -7.92 -10.29 3.33
C GLU A 225 -8.03 -10.75 1.87
N ALA A 226 -7.54 -9.93 0.95
CA ALA A 226 -7.65 -10.21 -0.48
C ALA A 226 -6.56 -9.49 -1.30
N LEU A 227 -6.38 -9.93 -2.53
CA LEU A 227 -5.71 -9.18 -3.59
C LEU A 227 -6.75 -8.66 -4.58
N VAL A 228 -6.66 -7.40 -4.94
CA VAL A 228 -7.31 -6.82 -6.11
C VAL A 228 -6.30 -6.85 -7.24
N VAL A 229 -6.55 -7.62 -8.27
CA VAL A 229 -5.67 -7.80 -9.43
C VAL A 229 -6.29 -7.09 -10.62
N TYR A 230 -5.59 -6.10 -11.18
CA TYR A 230 -6.05 -5.34 -12.33
C TYR A 230 -5.11 -5.54 -13.53
N ASP A 231 -5.65 -5.98 -14.66
CA ASP A 231 -4.90 -6.11 -15.91
C ASP A 231 -5.01 -4.83 -16.73
N LEU A 232 -3.87 -4.16 -16.91
CA LEU A 232 -3.76 -2.87 -17.59
C LEU A 232 -4.10 -2.97 -19.08
N ALA A 233 -3.74 -4.07 -19.73
CA ALA A 233 -3.99 -4.28 -21.16
C ALA A 233 -5.46 -4.60 -21.43
N GLU A 234 -6.03 -5.50 -20.62
CA GLU A 234 -7.42 -5.95 -20.78
C GLU A 234 -8.44 -4.99 -20.13
N GLN A 235 -7.95 -4.01 -19.35
CA GLN A 235 -8.75 -3.10 -18.52
C GLN A 235 -9.81 -3.84 -17.69
N SER A 236 -9.41 -5.00 -17.17
CA SER A 236 -10.25 -5.90 -16.39
C SER A 236 -9.65 -6.20 -15.03
N GLY A 237 -10.49 -6.52 -14.05
CA GLY A 237 -10.04 -6.80 -12.71
C GLY A 237 -10.69 -8.03 -12.11
N SER A 238 -10.01 -8.64 -11.15
CA SER A 238 -10.50 -9.74 -10.35
C SER A 238 -10.03 -9.62 -8.91
N THR A 239 -10.67 -10.34 -8.01
CA THR A 239 -10.28 -10.46 -6.61
C THR A 239 -9.84 -11.88 -6.30
N VAL A 240 -8.79 -12.00 -5.50
CA VAL A 240 -8.27 -13.29 -5.06
C VAL A 240 -8.23 -13.28 -3.53
N ALA A 241 -8.97 -14.18 -2.90
CA ALA A 241 -8.91 -14.33 -1.45
C ALA A 241 -7.50 -14.76 -1.02
N VAL A 242 -7.02 -14.17 0.07
CA VAL A 242 -5.79 -14.57 0.73
C VAL A 242 -6.19 -15.22 2.05
N PRO A 243 -6.04 -16.53 2.19
CA PRO A 243 -6.40 -17.21 3.44
C PRO A 243 -5.56 -16.67 4.60
N VAL A 244 -6.21 -16.42 5.73
CA VAL A 244 -5.52 -16.02 6.96
C VAL A 244 -4.49 -17.10 7.30
N MET A 245 -3.22 -16.71 7.45
CA MET A 245 -2.21 -17.63 7.97
C MET A 245 -2.60 -17.98 9.41
N SER A 246 -2.93 -19.25 9.66
CA SER A 246 -3.17 -19.69 11.02
C SER A 246 -1.86 -19.56 11.80
N MET A 247 -1.86 -18.81 12.89
CA MET A 247 -0.77 -18.75 13.86
C MET A 247 -0.68 -20.10 14.63
N ALA A 248 -0.39 -21.18 13.91
CA ALA A 248 -0.14 -22.49 14.48
C ALA A 248 1.35 -22.60 14.76
N GLY A 249 1.78 -22.33 15.99
CA GLY A 249 3.14 -22.66 16.41
C GLY A 249 3.73 -21.96 17.62
N ALA A 250 2.95 -21.30 18.45
CA ALA A 250 3.50 -20.66 19.66
C ALA A 250 2.97 -21.25 21.00
N GLN A 251 2.54 -22.52 21.02
CA GLN A 251 2.20 -23.22 22.28
C GLN A 251 2.57 -24.71 22.20
N ALA A 252 3.86 -25.01 22.34
CA ALA A 252 4.32 -26.33 22.78
C ALA A 252 5.76 -26.19 23.26
N ASN A 253 5.97 -25.71 24.47
CA ASN A 253 7.07 -26.10 25.37
C ASN A 253 7.03 -25.26 26.67
N ALA A 254 5.97 -25.47 27.46
CA ALA A 254 6.00 -25.15 28.89
C ALA A 254 5.21 -26.23 29.61
N GLY A 255 5.90 -27.32 29.92
CA GLY A 255 5.35 -28.38 30.74
C GLY A 255 6.11 -29.68 30.55
N GLU A 256 7.17 -29.83 31.27
CA GLU A 256 7.68 -31.07 31.85
C GLU A 256 9.15 -30.89 32.31
N THR A 257 9.34 -30.51 33.53
CA THR A 257 10.04 -31.18 34.60
C THR A 257 9.98 -30.29 35.85
#